data_aad721b85397ed7168e614d502830ba4
#
_entry.id   aad721b85397ed7168e614d502830ba4
#
_cell.length_a   1.000
_cell.length_b   1.000
_cell.length_c   1.000
_cell.angle_alpha   90.00
_cell.angle_beta   90.00
_cell.angle_gamma   90.00
#
_symmetry.space_group_name_H-M   'P 1'
#
loop_
_entity.id
_entity.type
_entity.pdbx_description
1 polymer ?
#
loop_
_entity_poly.entity_id
_entity_poly.type
_entity_poly.pdbx_seq_one_letter_code
_entity_poly.pdbx_strand_id
1 'polypeptide(L)'
;MKKILLALLILPCVSCLNQTVNMETTFLKNRTFDEVWEASIKAVNDIEFTIDSIDKEAGFIGAERGRHVLGGDAPPRISIMVKEDDRNVSVDCKVLQKEQFIDVLGMGKKIVREFMIALNQNLN
;
A
#
# COMPACT_ATOMS: atom_id res chain seq x y z
N MET A 1 40.99 37.65 -14.38
CA MET A 1 40.46 36.75 -13.36
C MET A 1 39.30 35.99 -13.94
N LYS A 2 39.52 34.79 -14.30
CA LYS A 2 38.45 33.94 -14.83
C LYS A 2 37.83 33.19 -13.63
N LYS A 3 36.64 33.60 -13.26
CA LYS A 3 35.85 32.82 -12.36
C LYS A 3 35.32 31.61 -13.16
N ILE A 4 35.88 30.46 -12.91
CA ILE A 4 35.34 29.23 -13.42
C ILE A 4 34.09 28.99 -12.61
N LEU A 5 32.95 29.30 -13.21
CA LEU A 5 31.67 28.86 -12.70
C LEU A 5 31.59 27.36 -12.94
N LEU A 6 31.96 26.58 -11.95
CA LEU A 6 31.69 25.16 -11.96
C LEU A 6 30.18 25.03 -11.78
N ALA A 7 29.47 25.04 -12.88
CA ALA A 7 28.10 24.60 -12.89
C ALA A 7 28.13 23.11 -12.54
N LEU A 8 27.98 22.84 -11.27
CA LEU A 8 27.73 21.50 -10.80
C LEU A 8 26.39 21.11 -11.41
N LEU A 9 26.44 20.44 -12.54
CA LEU A 9 25.30 19.78 -13.10
C LEU A 9 24.93 18.67 -12.12
N ILE A 10 24.11 19.01 -11.15
CA ILE A 10 23.38 18.02 -10.39
C ILE A 10 22.38 17.45 -11.39
N LEU A 11 22.80 16.44 -12.08
CA LEU A 11 21.89 15.55 -12.77
C LEU A 11 21.00 14.96 -11.66
N PRO A 12 19.71 15.31 -11.61
CA PRO A 12 18.83 14.56 -10.78
C PRO A 12 18.91 13.15 -11.29
N CYS A 13 19.34 12.26 -10.44
CA CYS A 13 19.27 10.83 -10.70
C CYS A 13 17.79 10.50 -10.86
N VAL A 14 17.29 10.65 -12.08
CA VAL A 14 15.94 10.25 -12.46
C VAL A 14 15.95 8.74 -12.72
N SER A 15 16.60 8.00 -11.84
CA SER A 15 16.24 6.60 -11.63
C SER A 15 15.04 6.55 -10.70
N CYS A 16 14.10 7.46 -10.88
CA CYS A 16 12.83 7.43 -10.21
C CYS A 16 12.02 6.30 -10.84
N LEU A 17 12.29 5.08 -10.36
CA LEU A 17 11.22 4.30 -9.79
C LEU A 17 9.85 4.65 -10.41
N ASN A 18 9.55 3.96 -11.49
CA ASN A 18 8.20 3.87 -12.03
C ASN A 18 7.33 3.04 -11.05
N GLN A 19 7.28 3.47 -9.77
CA GLN A 19 6.36 2.91 -8.80
C GLN A 19 5.22 3.91 -8.59
N THR A 20 4.05 3.55 -9.07
CA THR A 20 2.84 4.26 -8.70
C THR A 20 2.42 3.77 -7.33
N VAL A 21 2.34 4.70 -6.38
CA VAL A 21 1.89 4.44 -5.02
C VAL A 21 0.52 5.06 -4.85
N ASN A 22 -0.48 4.24 -4.60
CA ASN A 22 -1.79 4.69 -4.15
C ASN A 22 -1.91 4.38 -2.66
N MET A 23 -2.30 5.37 -1.89
CA MET A 23 -2.45 5.24 -0.44
C MET A 23 -3.73 5.91 0.03
N GLU A 24 -4.40 5.26 0.96
CA GLU A 24 -5.54 5.82 1.68
C GLU A 24 -5.41 5.48 3.16
N THR A 25 -5.74 6.44 4.02
CA THR A 25 -5.78 6.27 5.47
C THR A 25 -7.20 6.43 5.96
N THR A 26 -7.66 5.51 6.79
CA THR A 26 -8.94 5.64 7.48
C THR A 26 -8.74 5.67 8.99
N PHE A 27 -9.55 6.45 9.68
CA PHE A 27 -9.56 6.57 11.14
C PHE A 27 -10.83 5.92 11.69
N LEU A 28 -10.65 5.00 12.61
CA LEU A 28 -11.76 4.23 13.22
C LEU A 28 -11.91 4.62 14.68
N LYS A 29 -13.07 5.17 15.02
CA LYS A 29 -13.43 5.54 16.39
C LYS A 29 -14.11 4.37 17.08
N ASN A 30 -13.89 4.25 18.39
CA ASN A 30 -14.55 3.24 19.24
C ASN A 30 -14.29 1.79 18.80
N ARG A 31 -13.12 1.55 18.20
CA ARG A 31 -12.65 0.21 17.86
C ARG A 31 -11.34 -0.08 18.56
N THR A 32 -11.13 -1.34 18.91
CA THR A 32 -9.86 -1.80 19.47
C THR A 32 -8.89 -2.15 18.35
N PHE A 33 -7.60 -2.14 18.66
CA PHE A 33 -6.57 -2.61 17.76
C PHE A 33 -6.87 -4.03 17.27
N ASP A 34 -7.21 -4.95 18.18
CA ASP A 34 -7.45 -6.35 17.82
C ASP A 34 -8.64 -6.52 16.86
N GLU A 35 -9.73 -5.80 17.08
CA GLU A 35 -10.88 -5.81 16.17
C GLU A 35 -10.48 -5.38 14.75
N VAL A 36 -9.75 -4.28 14.66
CA VAL A 36 -9.32 -3.73 13.38
C VAL A 36 -8.26 -4.60 12.72
N TRP A 37 -7.37 -5.18 13.50
CA TRP A 37 -6.36 -6.13 13.03
C TRP A 37 -7.00 -7.36 12.37
N GLU A 38 -7.92 -8.01 13.08
CA GLU A 38 -8.65 -9.17 12.56
C GLU A 38 -9.49 -8.83 11.33
N ALA A 39 -10.17 -7.70 11.35
CA ALA A 39 -10.95 -7.22 10.21
C ALA A 39 -10.07 -6.91 8.99
N SER A 40 -8.87 -6.39 9.22
CA SER A 40 -7.90 -6.11 8.15
C SER A 40 -7.39 -7.40 7.49
N ILE A 41 -7.10 -8.43 8.28
CA ILE A 41 -6.69 -9.74 7.75
C ILE A 41 -7.81 -10.34 6.90
N LYS A 42 -9.04 -10.32 7.38
CA LYS A 42 -10.20 -10.80 6.62
C LYS A 42 -10.42 -10.01 5.34
N ALA A 43 -10.30 -8.69 5.42
CA ALA A 43 -10.44 -7.82 4.26
C ALA A 43 -9.41 -8.12 3.17
N VAL A 44 -8.16 -8.36 3.54
CA VAL A 44 -7.09 -8.75 2.59
C VAL A 44 -7.44 -10.07 1.90
N ASN A 45 -7.94 -11.04 2.66
CA ASN A 45 -8.37 -12.32 2.10
C ASN A 45 -9.61 -12.18 1.20
N ASP A 46 -10.57 -11.33 1.58
CA ASP A 46 -11.81 -11.11 0.83
C ASP A 46 -11.55 -10.51 -0.56
N ILE A 47 -10.51 -9.69 -0.69
CA ILE A 47 -10.10 -9.13 -1.98
C ILE A 47 -9.10 -10.00 -2.74
N GLU A 48 -8.97 -11.26 -2.31
CA GLU A 48 -8.17 -12.29 -2.99
C GLU A 48 -6.65 -12.02 -3.01
N PHE A 49 -6.15 -11.28 -2.04
CA PHE A 49 -4.72 -11.16 -1.79
C PHE A 49 -4.24 -12.28 -0.89
N THR A 50 -3.04 -12.77 -1.17
CA THR A 50 -2.37 -13.76 -0.34
C THR A 50 -1.38 -13.06 0.58
N ILE A 51 -1.56 -13.21 1.89
CA ILE A 51 -0.66 -12.63 2.89
C ILE A 51 0.67 -13.39 2.85
N ASP A 52 1.75 -12.66 2.63
CA ASP A 52 3.11 -13.19 2.63
C ASP A 52 3.99 -12.62 3.74
N SER A 53 3.56 -11.58 4.39
CA SER A 53 4.29 -10.94 5.48
C SER A 53 3.30 -10.38 6.50
N ILE A 54 3.50 -10.72 7.75
CA ILE A 54 2.62 -10.28 8.84
C ILE A 54 3.42 -10.07 10.12
N ASP A 55 3.22 -8.93 10.75
CA ASP A 55 3.82 -8.57 12.03
C ASP A 55 2.82 -7.79 12.87
N LYS A 56 2.19 -8.47 13.82
CA LYS A 56 1.15 -7.87 14.67
C LYS A 56 1.69 -6.78 15.59
N GLU A 57 2.90 -6.94 16.10
CA GLU A 57 3.51 -5.92 16.98
C GLU A 57 3.75 -4.62 16.25
N ALA A 58 4.23 -4.71 15.00
CA ALA A 58 4.40 -3.55 14.14
C ALA A 58 3.08 -3.05 13.51
N GLY A 59 2.03 -3.87 13.56
CA GLY A 59 0.75 -3.57 12.92
C GLY A 59 0.80 -3.72 11.40
N PHE A 60 1.69 -4.53 10.86
CA PHE A 60 1.97 -4.64 9.43
C PHE A 60 1.42 -5.92 8.81
N ILE A 61 0.77 -5.77 7.65
CA ILE A 61 0.33 -6.86 6.79
C ILE A 61 0.80 -6.57 5.37
N GLY A 62 1.55 -7.49 4.79
CA GLY A 62 1.95 -7.44 3.38
C GLY A 62 1.31 -8.60 2.63
N ALA A 63 0.80 -8.33 1.45
CA ALA A 63 0.14 -9.33 0.63
C ALA A 63 0.29 -9.01 -0.86
N GLU A 64 0.13 -10.01 -1.69
CA GLU A 64 0.13 -9.85 -3.14
C GLU A 64 -1.01 -10.62 -3.79
N ARG A 65 -1.46 -10.16 -4.93
CA ARG A 65 -2.56 -10.78 -5.67
C ARG A 65 -2.08 -11.24 -7.06
N GLY A 66 -2.36 -12.49 -7.36
CA GLY A 66 -2.05 -13.09 -8.64
C GLY A 66 -0.79 -13.93 -8.63
N ARG A 67 -0.51 -14.51 -9.79
CA ARG A 67 0.68 -15.32 -10.01
C ARG A 67 1.60 -14.60 -10.98
N HIS A 68 2.89 -14.78 -10.81
CA HIS A 68 3.83 -14.42 -11.85
C HIS A 68 3.50 -15.25 -13.09
N VAL A 69 3.02 -14.58 -14.12
CA VAL A 69 2.93 -15.18 -15.44
C VAL A 69 4.29 -15.00 -16.09
N LEU A 70 4.82 -16.05 -16.71
CA LEU A 70 6.08 -16.01 -17.45
C LEU A 70 6.06 -14.83 -18.44
N GLY A 71 6.97 -13.86 -18.23
CA GLY A 71 7.05 -12.65 -19.04
C GLY A 71 6.09 -11.53 -18.64
N GLY A 72 5.35 -11.68 -17.54
CA GLY A 72 4.44 -10.65 -17.02
C GLY A 72 5.07 -9.76 -15.96
N ASP A 73 4.43 -8.62 -15.70
CA ASP A 73 4.79 -7.70 -14.63
C ASP A 73 4.61 -8.37 -13.26
N ALA A 74 5.34 -7.87 -12.26
CA ALA A 74 5.16 -8.32 -10.89
C ALA A 74 3.72 -8.05 -10.43
N PRO A 75 3.09 -8.99 -9.68
CA PRO A 75 1.73 -8.80 -9.20
C PRO A 75 1.65 -7.58 -8.28
N PRO A 76 0.49 -6.91 -8.21
CA PRO A 76 0.30 -5.81 -7.28
C PRO A 76 0.47 -6.27 -5.84
N ARG A 77 1.12 -5.44 -5.04
CA ARG A 77 1.30 -5.65 -3.61
C ARG A 77 0.48 -4.64 -2.83
N ILE A 78 -0.06 -5.11 -1.72
CA ILE A 78 -0.74 -4.26 -0.74
C ILE A 78 0.04 -4.28 0.57
N SER A 79 0.18 -3.12 1.17
CA SER A 79 0.74 -2.97 2.51
C SER A 79 -0.29 -2.32 3.40
N ILE A 80 -0.65 -2.98 4.46
CA ILE A 80 -1.60 -2.49 5.45
C ILE A 80 -0.84 -2.17 6.73
N MET A 81 -1.10 -1.01 7.29
CA MET A 81 -0.54 -0.59 8.57
C MET A 81 -1.68 -0.23 9.52
N VAL A 82 -1.80 -0.98 10.59
CA VAL A 82 -2.77 -0.72 11.65
C VAL A 82 -2.04 -0.06 12.82
N LYS A 83 -2.47 1.13 13.18
CA LYS A 83 -1.86 1.91 14.26
C LYS A 83 -2.91 2.29 15.29
N GLU A 84 -2.54 2.19 16.55
CA GLU A 84 -3.37 2.64 17.66
C GLU A 84 -2.82 3.95 18.21
N ASP A 85 -3.70 4.93 18.34
CA ASP A 85 -3.46 6.19 19.00
C ASP A 85 -4.53 6.33 20.11
N ASP A 86 -4.33 7.19 21.10
CA ASP A 86 -5.04 7.28 22.38
C ASP A 86 -6.54 6.89 22.39
N ARG A 87 -7.27 7.15 21.29
CA ARG A 87 -8.71 6.85 21.18
C ARG A 87 -9.11 6.31 19.80
N ASN A 88 -8.20 6.30 18.86
CA ASN A 88 -8.50 5.94 17.49
C ASN A 88 -7.54 4.86 17.01
N VAL A 89 -8.05 4.01 16.14
CA VAL A 89 -7.22 3.10 15.35
C VAL A 89 -7.23 3.60 13.93
N SER A 90 -6.04 3.76 13.35
CA SER A 90 -5.90 4.12 11.94
C SER A 90 -5.45 2.93 11.12
N VAL A 91 -5.93 2.86 9.91
CA VAL A 91 -5.52 1.85 8.92
C VAL A 91 -5.03 2.57 7.68
N ASP A 92 -3.76 2.37 7.36
CA ASP A 92 -3.15 2.84 6.13
C ASP A 92 -3.14 1.68 5.13
N CYS A 93 -3.73 1.88 3.98
CA CYS A 93 -3.69 0.94 2.87
C CYS A 93 -2.85 1.54 1.74
N LYS A 94 -1.80 0.85 1.37
CA LYS A 94 -0.88 1.28 0.33
C LYS A 94 -0.76 0.20 -0.73
N VAL A 95 -1.01 0.55 -1.98
CA VAL A 95 -0.85 -0.34 -3.11
C VAL A 95 0.41 0.02 -3.87
N LEU A 96 1.27 -0.95 -4.05
CA LEU A 96 2.52 -0.85 -4.79
C LEU A 96 2.37 -1.62 -6.09
N GLN A 97 2.53 -0.92 -7.19
CA GLN A 97 2.61 -1.53 -8.51
C GLN A 97 3.97 -1.20 -9.12
N LYS A 98 4.72 -2.24 -9.48
CA LYS A 98 5.87 -2.04 -10.35
C LYS A 98 5.34 -1.95 -11.76
N GLU A 99 5.33 -0.76 -12.30
CA GLU A 99 4.83 -0.55 -13.63
C GLU A 99 5.92 -0.10 -14.58
N GLN A 100 5.98 -0.82 -15.69
CA GLN A 100 6.50 -0.27 -16.94
C GLN A 100 5.44 0.59 -17.62
N PHE A 101 4.20 0.48 -17.20
CA PHE A 101 3.05 1.23 -17.71
C PHE A 101 2.41 2.01 -16.57
N ILE A 102 2.11 3.27 -16.84
CA ILE A 102 1.33 4.14 -15.96
C ILE A 102 0.01 3.43 -15.59
N ASP A 103 -0.45 3.58 -14.35
CA ASP A 103 -1.75 3.09 -13.90
C ASP A 103 -2.90 3.81 -14.65
N VAL A 104 -2.96 3.56 -15.96
CA VAL A 104 -3.92 4.20 -16.86
C VAL A 104 -5.36 3.83 -16.51
N LEU A 105 -5.56 2.69 -15.84
CA LEU A 105 -6.87 2.15 -15.53
C LEU A 105 -7.30 2.40 -14.08
N GLY A 106 -6.50 3.10 -13.30
CA GLY A 106 -6.80 3.36 -11.89
C GLY A 106 -6.89 2.09 -11.03
N MET A 107 -6.15 1.05 -11.39
CA MET A 107 -6.21 -0.23 -10.71
C MET A 107 -5.75 -0.15 -9.26
N GLY A 108 -4.74 0.66 -8.97
CA GLY A 108 -4.27 0.89 -7.60
C GLY A 108 -5.34 1.54 -6.73
N LYS A 109 -6.02 2.54 -7.24
CA LYS A 109 -7.15 3.19 -6.53
C LYS A 109 -8.31 2.23 -6.33
N LYS A 110 -8.58 1.40 -7.32
CA LYS A 110 -9.62 0.38 -7.23
C LYS A 110 -9.32 -0.62 -6.12
N ILE A 111 -8.09 -1.11 -6.03
CA ILE A 111 -7.66 -2.04 -4.99
C ILE A 111 -7.80 -1.43 -3.61
N VAL A 112 -7.33 -0.20 -3.42
CA VAL A 112 -7.47 0.54 -2.15
C VAL A 112 -8.95 0.63 -1.76
N ARG A 113 -9.81 0.97 -2.70
CA ARG A 113 -11.26 1.06 -2.46
C ARG A 113 -11.87 -0.29 -2.10
N GLU A 114 -11.52 -1.36 -2.81
CA GLU A 114 -11.97 -2.72 -2.51
C GLU A 114 -11.58 -3.12 -1.09
N PHE A 115 -10.35 -2.83 -0.69
CA PHE A 115 -9.88 -3.10 0.67
C PHE A 115 -10.70 -2.33 1.71
N MET A 116 -10.91 -1.03 1.52
CA MET A 116 -11.66 -0.20 2.48
C MET A 116 -13.12 -0.64 2.61
N ILE A 117 -13.74 -1.05 1.51
CA ILE A 117 -15.09 -1.62 1.54
C ILE A 117 -15.11 -2.93 2.32
N ALA A 118 -14.17 -3.83 2.05
CA ALA A 118 -14.06 -5.12 2.74
C ALA A 118 -13.76 -4.93 4.23
N LEU A 119 -12.91 -3.97 4.59
CA LEU A 119 -12.63 -3.62 5.97
C LEU A 119 -13.90 -3.18 6.71
N ASN A 120 -14.65 -2.27 6.12
CA ASN A 120 -15.92 -1.81 6.71
C ASN A 120 -16.92 -2.94 6.87
N GLN A 121 -17.02 -3.83 5.90
CA GLN A 121 -17.92 -4.99 5.99
C GLN A 121 -17.54 -5.94 7.12
N ASN A 122 -16.26 -6.10 7.40
CA ASN A 122 -15.77 -6.97 8.47
C ASN A 122 -15.82 -6.30 9.86
N LEU A 123 -15.98 -5.00 9.92
CA LEU A 123 -16.14 -4.24 11.16
C LEU A 123 -17.60 -4.08 11.59
N ASN A 124 -18.52 -4.28 10.71
CA ASN A 124 -19.98 -4.18 10.96
C ASN A 124 -20.59 -5.61 11.08
#